data_06d2fc5b5fd9e78da7c93e71f89fb6e9
#
_entry.id   06d2fc5b5fd9e78da7c93e71f89fb6e9
#
_cell.length_a   1.000
_cell.length_b   1.000
_cell.length_c   1.000
_cell.angle_alpha   90.00
_cell.angle_beta   90.00
_cell.angle_gamma   90.00
#
_symmetry.space_group_name_H-M   'P 1'
#
loop_
_entity.id
_entity.type
_entity.pdbx_description
1 polymer ?
#
loop_
_entity_poly.entity_id
_entity_poly.type
_entity_poly.pdbx_seq_one_letter_code
_entity_poly.pdbx_strand_id
1 'polypeptide(L)'
;MAHTIYKNKNDKRLKSVTTIINGNLGWNKGALIGWTRKHCLNGDDSMKLLKEAGRIGTLAHKMIEEYINGGSVCLDDYTPNEISQAKTAYYGFHKWFEDNDVKFYETELKLVSEQYQFGGTMDAVCEVNGRLILADWKTSSDIYSEYLIQLGAYRQLYTEYHNYDHWYKIKGATILKLNKEETGYEQHHYKIKDLNWGWKMFKLLLKIQENKR
;
A
#
# COMPACT_ATOMS: atom_id res chain seq x y z
N MET A 1 5.14 -12.43 -9.54
CA MET A 1 4.00 -11.52 -9.77
C MET A 1 4.23 -10.71 -11.02
N ALA A 2 3.23 -10.59 -11.89
CA ALA A 2 3.28 -9.65 -12.99
C ALA A 2 3.24 -8.22 -12.38
N HIS A 3 4.25 -7.41 -12.65
CA HIS A 3 4.23 -6.00 -12.25
C HIS A 3 3.10 -5.29 -12.98
N THR A 4 2.21 -4.61 -12.24
CA THR A 4 1.19 -3.77 -12.83
C THR A 4 1.85 -2.71 -13.71
N ILE A 5 1.45 -2.65 -14.98
CA ILE A 5 1.95 -1.66 -15.93
C ILE A 5 0.94 -0.51 -15.98
N TYR A 6 1.41 0.70 -15.71
CA TYR A 6 0.64 1.93 -15.87
C TYR A 6 1.02 2.59 -17.17
N LYS A 7 0.02 3.04 -17.95
CA LYS A 7 0.21 3.72 -19.22
C LYS A 7 -0.66 4.96 -19.28
N ASN A 8 -0.15 6.05 -19.84
CA ASN A 8 -0.91 7.26 -20.09
C ASN A 8 -1.75 7.13 -21.38
N LYS A 9 -2.53 8.16 -21.72
CA LYS A 9 -3.39 8.21 -22.91
C LYS A 9 -2.63 8.00 -24.23
N ASN A 10 -1.32 8.27 -24.24
CA ASN A 10 -0.45 8.07 -25.38
C ASN A 10 0.27 6.71 -25.36
N ASP A 11 -0.21 5.75 -24.59
CA ASP A 11 0.38 4.40 -24.42
C ASP A 11 1.80 4.39 -23.82
N LYS A 12 2.30 5.55 -23.32
CA LYS A 12 3.61 5.65 -22.68
C LYS A 12 3.58 5.01 -21.31
N ARG A 13 4.52 4.10 -21.04
CA ARG A 13 4.68 3.45 -19.73
C ARG A 13 5.11 4.46 -18.67
N LEU A 14 4.42 4.43 -17.54
CA LEU A 14 4.65 5.29 -16.38
C LEU A 14 5.21 4.49 -15.21
N LYS A 15 5.94 5.18 -14.32
CA LYS A 15 6.39 4.60 -13.06
C LYS A 15 5.26 4.62 -12.04
N SER A 16 5.24 3.60 -11.16
CA SER A 16 4.30 3.58 -10.05
C SER A 16 4.74 4.51 -8.92
N VAL A 17 3.78 4.88 -8.07
CA VAL A 17 4.03 5.61 -6.81
C VAL A 17 5.15 4.95 -6.01
N THR A 18 5.06 3.65 -5.76
CA THR A 18 6.04 2.89 -4.98
C THR A 18 7.41 2.84 -5.68
N THR A 19 7.46 2.71 -7.01
CA THR A 19 8.72 2.77 -7.77
C THR A 19 9.40 4.12 -7.63
N ILE A 20 8.64 5.22 -7.67
CA ILE A 20 9.18 6.58 -7.52
C ILE A 20 9.70 6.80 -6.09
N ILE A 21 8.94 6.38 -5.08
CA ILE A 21 9.34 6.49 -3.67
C ILE A 21 10.63 5.68 -3.44
N ASN A 22 10.61 4.38 -3.72
CA ASN A 22 11.74 3.48 -3.45
C ASN A 22 13.01 3.85 -4.23
N GLY A 23 12.83 4.39 -5.43
CA GLY A 23 13.96 4.81 -6.27
C GLY A 23 14.60 6.14 -5.88
N ASN A 24 13.92 6.98 -5.09
CA ASN A 24 14.36 8.36 -4.81
C ASN A 24 14.47 8.69 -3.33
N LEU A 25 13.83 7.91 -2.46
CA LEU A 25 13.85 8.08 -1.02
C LEU A 25 14.71 7.00 -0.37
N GLY A 26 15.53 7.38 0.59
CA GLY A 26 16.47 6.47 1.25
C GLY A 26 16.30 6.39 2.77
N TRP A 27 15.19 6.86 3.32
CA TRP A 27 14.99 6.98 4.77
C TRP A 27 15.11 5.65 5.51
N ASN A 28 14.61 4.56 4.92
CA ASN A 28 14.66 3.23 5.55
C ASN A 28 15.90 2.41 5.20
N LYS A 29 16.83 2.95 4.40
CA LYS A 29 18.03 2.18 3.99
C LYS A 29 18.89 1.76 5.18
N GLY A 30 19.06 2.62 6.17
CA GLY A 30 19.82 2.29 7.39
C GLY A 30 19.20 1.14 8.17
N ALA A 31 17.88 1.17 8.37
CA ALA A 31 17.14 0.10 9.04
C ALA A 31 17.21 -1.22 8.26
N LEU A 32 17.04 -1.17 6.93
CA LEU A 32 17.17 -2.35 6.08
C LEU A 32 18.57 -2.95 6.10
N ILE A 33 19.62 -2.12 6.05
CA ILE A 33 21.03 -2.59 6.14
C ILE A 33 21.27 -3.24 7.51
N GLY A 34 20.80 -2.63 8.60
CA GLY A 34 20.91 -3.19 9.95
C GLY A 34 20.21 -4.54 10.08
N TRP A 35 18.99 -4.64 9.57
CA TRP A 35 18.22 -5.88 9.53
C TRP A 35 18.94 -6.96 8.71
N THR A 36 19.38 -6.64 7.49
CA THR A 36 20.12 -7.57 6.61
C THR A 36 21.38 -8.08 7.29
N ARG A 37 22.17 -7.17 7.90
CA ARG A 37 23.38 -7.54 8.63
C ARG A 37 23.09 -8.51 9.78
N LYS A 38 22.04 -8.23 10.57
CA LYS A 38 21.64 -9.11 11.69
C LYS A 38 21.34 -10.52 11.20
N HIS A 39 20.53 -10.66 10.16
CA HIS A 39 20.16 -11.97 9.62
C HIS A 39 21.35 -12.70 8.99
N CYS A 40 22.20 -12.01 8.22
CA CYS A 40 23.40 -12.62 7.67
C CYS A 40 24.37 -13.13 8.76
N LEU A 41 24.52 -12.39 9.89
CA LEU A 41 25.35 -12.83 11.01
C LEU A 41 24.77 -14.05 11.73
N ASN A 42 23.46 -14.24 11.69
CA ASN A 42 22.77 -15.43 12.22
C ASN A 42 22.82 -16.62 11.23
N GLY A 43 23.40 -16.47 10.05
CA GLY A 43 23.43 -17.51 9.01
C GLY A 43 22.17 -17.58 8.14
N ASP A 44 21.27 -16.60 8.26
CA ASP A 44 20.03 -16.54 7.47
C ASP A 44 20.31 -15.97 6.07
N ASP A 45 19.58 -16.47 5.07
CA ASP A 45 19.50 -15.81 3.76
C ASP A 45 18.49 -14.64 3.83
N SER A 46 19.03 -13.45 4.08
CA SER A 46 18.23 -12.23 4.19
C SER A 46 17.43 -11.90 2.94
N MET A 47 17.92 -12.24 1.73
CA MET A 47 17.20 -12.03 0.47
C MET A 47 15.99 -12.95 0.34
N LYS A 48 16.16 -14.21 0.76
CA LYS A 48 15.06 -15.18 0.81
C LYS A 48 13.98 -14.72 1.79
N LEU A 49 14.37 -14.27 2.98
CA LEU A 49 13.43 -13.75 4.00
C LEU A 49 12.66 -12.52 3.50
N LEU A 50 13.32 -11.57 2.82
CA LEU A 50 12.65 -10.41 2.23
C LEU A 50 11.65 -10.81 1.14
N LYS A 51 12.01 -11.77 0.30
CA LYS A 51 11.12 -12.29 -0.74
C LYS A 51 9.90 -12.99 -0.14
N GLU A 52 10.10 -13.82 0.88
CA GLU A 52 9.02 -14.49 1.61
C GLU A 52 8.08 -13.48 2.28
N ALA A 53 8.63 -12.47 2.99
CA ALA A 53 7.83 -11.41 3.59
C ALA A 53 6.98 -10.65 2.55
N GLY A 54 7.52 -10.38 1.37
CA GLY A 54 6.78 -9.78 0.26
C GLY A 54 5.68 -10.67 -0.30
N ARG A 55 5.91 -12.00 -0.39
CA ARG A 55 4.89 -12.97 -0.83
C ARG A 55 3.74 -13.07 0.17
N ILE A 56 4.05 -13.11 1.48
CA ILE A 56 3.06 -13.11 2.55
C ILE A 56 2.18 -11.86 2.46
N GLY A 57 2.79 -10.67 2.32
CA GLY A 57 2.04 -9.43 2.17
C GLY A 57 1.11 -9.44 0.96
N THR A 58 1.61 -9.90 -0.20
CA THR A 58 0.80 -10.01 -1.40
C THR A 58 -0.36 -10.98 -1.24
N LEU A 59 -0.15 -12.12 -0.60
CA LEU A 59 -1.21 -13.09 -0.37
C LEU A 59 -2.27 -12.52 0.59
N ALA A 60 -1.85 -11.82 1.66
CA ALA A 60 -2.77 -11.18 2.59
C ALA A 60 -3.65 -10.12 1.88
N HIS A 61 -3.06 -9.23 1.06
CA HIS A 61 -3.82 -8.25 0.26
C HIS A 61 -4.82 -8.95 -0.67
N LYS A 62 -4.39 -10.01 -1.35
CA LYS A 62 -5.27 -10.77 -2.24
C LYS A 62 -6.42 -11.44 -1.48
N MET A 63 -6.18 -11.98 -0.28
CA MET A 63 -7.24 -12.55 0.56
C MET A 63 -8.26 -11.49 0.97
N ILE A 64 -7.80 -10.28 1.30
CA ILE A 64 -8.66 -9.15 1.65
C ILE A 64 -9.47 -8.69 0.44
N GLU A 65 -8.83 -8.52 -0.73
CA GLU A 65 -9.48 -8.15 -1.99
C GLU A 65 -10.60 -9.14 -2.35
N GLU A 66 -10.29 -10.44 -2.34
CA GLU A 66 -11.26 -11.49 -2.69
C GLU A 66 -12.39 -11.58 -1.66
N TYR A 67 -12.12 -11.36 -0.37
CA TYR A 67 -13.17 -11.28 0.65
C TYR A 67 -14.15 -10.14 0.37
N ILE A 68 -13.64 -8.95 0.06
CA ILE A 68 -14.49 -7.77 -0.21
C ILE A 68 -15.30 -7.98 -1.50
N ASN A 69 -14.72 -8.62 -2.51
CA ASN A 69 -15.33 -8.83 -3.83
C ASN A 69 -16.15 -10.15 -3.94
N GLY A 70 -16.19 -10.95 -2.89
CA GLY A 70 -16.92 -12.23 -2.87
C GLY A 70 -16.27 -13.35 -3.68
N GLY A 71 -14.97 -13.28 -3.88
CA GLY A 71 -14.18 -14.26 -4.62
C GLY A 71 -13.44 -15.27 -3.74
N SER A 72 -12.44 -15.92 -4.31
CA SER A 72 -11.57 -16.88 -3.62
C SER A 72 -10.14 -16.82 -4.14
N VAL A 73 -9.17 -17.17 -3.28
CA VAL A 73 -7.73 -17.15 -3.59
C VAL A 73 -7.21 -18.53 -3.87
N CYS A 74 -6.52 -18.74 -5.01
CA CYS A 74 -5.71 -19.91 -5.24
C CYS A 74 -4.44 -19.88 -4.38
N LEU A 75 -4.17 -20.94 -3.64
CA LEU A 75 -3.06 -21.06 -2.69
C LEU A 75 -1.91 -21.93 -3.18
N ASP A 76 -2.03 -22.55 -4.35
CA ASP A 76 -1.11 -23.60 -4.86
C ASP A 76 0.35 -23.13 -5.00
N ASP A 77 0.55 -21.84 -5.24
CA ASP A 77 1.88 -21.24 -5.41
C ASP A 77 2.55 -20.82 -4.08
N TYR A 78 1.91 -21.06 -2.94
CA TYR A 78 2.36 -20.57 -1.63
C TYR A 78 2.73 -21.72 -0.69
N THR A 79 3.78 -21.54 0.09
CA THR A 79 4.17 -22.51 1.14
C THR A 79 3.18 -22.49 2.30
N PRO A 80 3.09 -23.57 3.10
CA PRO A 80 2.23 -23.60 4.29
C PRO A 80 2.51 -22.44 5.28
N ASN A 81 3.78 -22.03 5.42
CA ASN A 81 4.17 -20.91 6.28
C ASN A 81 3.65 -19.57 5.73
N GLU A 82 3.82 -19.32 4.41
CA GLU A 82 3.28 -18.10 3.76
C GLU A 82 1.76 -18.02 3.91
N ILE A 83 1.06 -19.14 3.72
CA ILE A 83 -0.39 -19.22 3.87
C ILE A 83 -0.82 -18.95 5.30
N SER A 84 -0.14 -19.55 6.29
CA SER A 84 -0.44 -19.34 7.72
C SER A 84 -0.31 -17.88 8.11
N GLN A 85 0.82 -17.25 7.79
CA GLN A 85 1.07 -15.85 8.13
C GLN A 85 0.13 -14.87 7.39
N ALA A 86 -0.17 -15.14 6.11
CA ALA A 86 -1.12 -14.33 5.36
C ALA A 86 -2.55 -14.44 5.92
N LYS A 87 -2.98 -15.63 6.34
CA LYS A 87 -4.26 -15.83 7.02
C LYS A 87 -4.33 -15.10 8.36
N THR A 88 -3.26 -15.11 9.14
CA THR A 88 -3.19 -14.35 10.40
C THR A 88 -3.41 -12.86 10.16
N ALA A 89 -2.74 -12.28 9.16
CA ALA A 89 -2.93 -10.89 8.75
C ALA A 89 -4.36 -10.63 8.23
N TYR A 90 -4.90 -11.53 7.40
CA TYR A 90 -6.29 -11.46 6.93
C TYR A 90 -7.31 -11.48 8.07
N TYR A 91 -7.12 -12.33 9.09
CA TYR A 91 -8.00 -12.32 10.27
C TYR A 91 -7.88 -11.02 11.09
N GLY A 92 -6.72 -10.38 11.11
CA GLY A 92 -6.57 -9.04 11.67
C GLY A 92 -7.41 -8.00 10.93
N PHE A 93 -7.44 -8.06 9.58
CA PHE A 93 -8.34 -7.24 8.77
C PHE A 93 -9.83 -7.54 9.06
N HIS A 94 -10.20 -8.82 9.13
CA HIS A 94 -11.57 -9.21 9.41
C HIS A 94 -12.07 -8.68 10.77
N LYS A 95 -11.22 -8.76 11.78
CA LYS A 95 -11.51 -8.17 13.09
C LYS A 95 -11.70 -6.65 13.01
N TRP A 96 -10.84 -5.94 12.27
CA TRP A 96 -11.02 -4.50 12.04
C TRP A 96 -12.35 -4.20 11.34
N PHE A 97 -12.70 -5.00 10.35
CA PHE A 97 -13.97 -4.86 9.61
C PHE A 97 -15.19 -5.05 10.52
N GLU A 98 -15.15 -6.03 11.44
CA GLU A 98 -16.22 -6.28 12.42
C GLU A 98 -16.29 -5.20 13.50
N ASP A 99 -15.15 -4.63 13.91
CA ASP A 99 -15.07 -3.59 14.95
C ASP A 99 -15.54 -2.20 14.45
N ASN A 100 -15.76 -2.01 13.14
CA ASN A 100 -16.08 -0.72 12.52
C ASN A 100 -17.27 -0.83 11.56
N ASP A 101 -18.00 0.29 11.39
CA ASP A 101 -18.99 0.42 10.32
C ASP A 101 -18.26 0.78 9.02
N VAL A 102 -18.01 -0.22 8.17
CA VAL A 102 -17.21 -0.10 6.95
C VAL A 102 -18.05 -0.40 5.72
N LYS A 103 -18.02 0.53 4.76
CA LYS A 103 -18.60 0.35 3.44
C LYS A 103 -17.54 0.57 2.37
N PHE A 104 -17.18 -0.47 1.63
CA PHE A 104 -16.25 -0.37 0.51
C PHE A 104 -16.93 0.22 -0.73
N TYR A 105 -16.22 1.10 -1.42
CA TYR A 105 -16.62 1.67 -2.70
C TYR A 105 -15.73 1.18 -3.84
N GLU A 106 -14.40 1.14 -3.61
CA GLU A 106 -13.40 0.71 -4.58
C GLU A 106 -12.33 -0.13 -3.88
N THR A 107 -11.84 -1.17 -4.55
CA THR A 107 -10.73 -2.01 -4.11
C THR A 107 -9.75 -2.22 -5.27
N GLU A 108 -8.45 -2.29 -4.97
CA GLU A 108 -7.39 -2.45 -5.96
C GLU A 108 -7.53 -1.49 -7.18
N LEU A 109 -7.97 -0.25 -6.87
CA LEU A 109 -8.25 0.76 -7.90
C LEU A 109 -6.97 1.24 -8.55
N LYS A 110 -6.81 0.94 -9.85
CA LYS A 110 -5.64 1.30 -10.67
C LYS A 110 -5.88 2.62 -11.37
N LEU A 111 -5.10 3.63 -11.04
CA LEU A 111 -5.22 4.97 -11.61
C LEU A 111 -3.90 5.48 -12.17
N VAL A 112 -4.04 6.45 -13.08
CA VAL A 112 -2.93 7.16 -13.73
C VAL A 112 -3.20 8.66 -13.67
N SER A 113 -2.19 9.43 -13.29
CA SER A 113 -2.19 10.88 -13.44
C SER A 113 -1.66 11.27 -14.81
N GLU A 114 -2.52 11.83 -15.65
CA GLU A 114 -2.10 12.42 -16.92
C GLU A 114 -1.33 13.73 -16.71
N GLN A 115 -1.65 14.46 -15.64
CA GLN A 115 -0.99 15.71 -15.30
C GLN A 115 0.45 15.51 -14.80
N TYR A 116 0.66 14.50 -13.95
CA TYR A 116 1.96 14.30 -13.27
C TYR A 116 2.70 13.05 -13.77
N GLN A 117 2.14 12.31 -14.74
CA GLN A 117 2.77 11.18 -15.43
C GLN A 117 3.27 10.08 -14.49
N PHE A 118 2.43 9.64 -13.56
CA PHE A 118 2.67 8.48 -12.69
C PHE A 118 1.40 7.66 -12.50
N GLY A 119 1.52 6.43 -12.04
CA GLY A 119 0.37 5.58 -11.74
C GLY A 119 0.47 4.94 -10.37
N GLY A 120 -0.65 4.40 -9.89
CA GLY A 120 -0.72 3.70 -8.61
C GLY A 120 -1.96 2.83 -8.50
N THR A 121 -1.89 1.83 -7.62
CA THR A 121 -3.04 1.02 -7.21
C THR A 121 -3.28 1.29 -5.73
N MET A 122 -4.51 1.67 -5.40
CA MET A 122 -4.96 1.89 -4.03
C MET A 122 -5.62 0.62 -3.52
N ASP A 123 -5.31 0.20 -2.29
CA ASP A 123 -5.90 -1.00 -1.72
C ASP A 123 -7.41 -0.85 -1.58
N ALA A 124 -7.89 0.24 -0.96
CA ALA A 124 -9.32 0.52 -0.89
C ALA A 124 -9.66 2.01 -0.75
N VAL A 125 -10.85 2.36 -1.26
CA VAL A 125 -11.59 3.57 -0.90
C VAL A 125 -12.86 3.10 -0.19
N CYS A 126 -13.04 3.53 1.05
CA CYS A 126 -14.15 3.09 1.87
C CYS A 126 -14.68 4.21 2.77
N GLU A 127 -15.91 4.07 3.19
CA GLU A 127 -16.46 4.83 4.29
C GLU A 127 -16.25 4.04 5.58
N VAL A 128 -15.66 4.68 6.57
CA VAL A 128 -15.48 4.12 7.90
C VAL A 128 -16.10 5.07 8.91
N ASN A 129 -17.10 4.59 9.65
CA ASN A 129 -17.83 5.39 10.62
C ASN A 129 -18.32 6.74 10.03
N GLY A 130 -18.91 6.71 8.82
CA GLY A 130 -19.45 7.88 8.12
C GLY A 130 -18.41 8.81 7.46
N ARG A 131 -17.14 8.37 7.32
CA ARG A 131 -16.08 9.17 6.70
C ARG A 131 -15.47 8.46 5.50
N LEU A 132 -15.50 9.09 4.34
CA LEU A 132 -14.81 8.58 3.13
C LEU A 132 -13.30 8.73 3.29
N ILE A 133 -12.59 7.61 3.26
CA ILE A 133 -11.13 7.55 3.46
C ILE A 133 -10.45 6.66 2.42
N LEU A 134 -9.14 6.84 2.28
CA LEU A 134 -8.26 5.83 1.72
C LEU A 134 -7.87 4.85 2.83
N ALA A 135 -7.99 3.56 2.56
CA ALA A 135 -7.47 2.52 3.44
C ALA A 135 -6.33 1.77 2.74
N ASP A 136 -5.26 1.49 3.46
CA ASP A 136 -4.05 0.87 2.95
C ASP A 136 -3.58 -0.18 3.95
N TRP A 137 -3.39 -1.42 3.47
CA TRP A 137 -3.02 -2.57 4.31
C TRP A 137 -1.51 -2.73 4.35
N LYS A 138 -0.96 -2.94 5.54
CA LYS A 138 0.47 -3.18 5.70
C LYS A 138 0.73 -4.38 6.60
N THR A 139 1.55 -5.31 6.11
CA THR A 139 2.03 -6.46 6.88
C THR A 139 3.48 -6.29 7.34
N SER A 140 4.01 -5.07 7.26
CA SER A 140 5.34 -4.71 7.75
C SER A 140 5.38 -4.69 9.28
N SER A 141 6.58 -4.89 9.84
CA SER A 141 6.79 -4.85 11.31
C SER A 141 6.52 -3.47 11.90
N ASP A 142 6.64 -2.41 11.08
CA ASP A 142 6.48 -1.04 11.54
C ASP A 142 5.76 -0.17 10.49
N ILE A 143 5.33 1.04 10.90
CA ILE A 143 4.74 2.05 10.03
C ILE A 143 5.82 3.07 9.65
N TYR A 144 6.11 3.11 8.36
CA TYR A 144 7.15 3.96 7.81
C TYR A 144 6.55 5.25 7.23
N SER A 145 7.28 6.36 7.38
CA SER A 145 6.85 7.68 6.87
C SER A 145 6.65 7.74 5.35
N GLU A 146 7.28 6.83 4.61
CA GLU A 146 7.05 6.66 3.17
C GLU A 146 5.60 6.28 2.84
N TYR A 147 4.91 5.58 3.73
CA TYR A 147 3.50 5.23 3.52
C TYR A 147 2.61 6.46 3.47
N LEU A 148 2.93 7.50 4.26
CA LEU A 148 2.21 8.75 4.19
C LEU A 148 2.43 9.49 2.85
N ILE A 149 3.64 9.38 2.29
CA ILE A 149 3.94 9.91 0.94
C ILE A 149 3.13 9.15 -0.12
N GLN A 150 3.03 7.84 0.02
CA GLN A 150 2.22 6.97 -0.84
C GLN A 150 0.74 7.37 -0.80
N LEU A 151 0.17 7.51 0.40
CA LEU A 151 -1.22 7.92 0.60
C LEU A 151 -1.50 9.32 0.04
N GLY A 152 -0.57 10.25 0.16
CA GLY A 152 -0.66 11.58 -0.45
C GLY A 152 -0.75 11.54 -1.97
N ALA A 153 0.06 10.68 -2.60
CA ALA A 153 0.03 10.45 -4.05
C ALA A 153 -1.26 9.74 -4.49
N TYR A 154 -1.71 8.75 -3.73
CA TYR A 154 -2.97 8.04 -4.02
C TYR A 154 -4.19 8.96 -3.92
N ARG A 155 -4.24 9.81 -2.90
CA ARG A 155 -5.31 10.81 -2.81
C ARG A 155 -5.31 11.74 -4.02
N GLN A 156 -4.16 12.14 -4.53
CA GLN A 156 -4.08 12.96 -5.74
C GLN A 156 -4.64 12.22 -6.96
N LEU A 157 -4.25 10.95 -7.18
CA LEU A 157 -4.80 10.12 -8.25
C LEU A 157 -6.33 10.01 -8.16
N TYR A 158 -6.86 9.75 -6.99
CA TYR A 158 -8.31 9.63 -6.77
C TYR A 158 -9.05 10.96 -7.01
N THR A 159 -8.45 12.07 -6.59
CA THR A 159 -9.01 13.40 -6.81
C THR A 159 -9.06 13.75 -8.31
N GLU A 160 -8.00 13.43 -9.08
CA GLU A 160 -7.97 13.62 -10.54
C GLU A 160 -8.97 12.72 -11.25
N TYR A 161 -9.08 11.45 -10.83
CA TYR A 161 -10.02 10.49 -11.41
C TYR A 161 -11.47 10.96 -11.33
N HIS A 162 -11.85 11.59 -10.22
CA HIS A 162 -13.18 12.17 -10.01
C HIS A 162 -13.29 13.64 -10.46
N ASN A 163 -12.39 14.14 -11.30
CA ASN A 163 -12.41 15.51 -11.82
C ASN A 163 -12.58 16.58 -10.74
N TYR A 164 -11.97 16.35 -9.55
CA TYR A 164 -12.06 17.24 -8.39
C TYR A 164 -13.49 17.44 -7.82
N ASP A 165 -14.40 16.54 -8.12
CA ASP A 165 -15.75 16.57 -7.58
C ASP A 165 -15.72 16.45 -6.03
N HIS A 166 -16.43 17.36 -5.36
CA HIS A 166 -16.45 17.43 -3.91
C HIS A 166 -17.15 16.24 -3.22
N TRP A 167 -18.06 15.53 -3.92
CA TRP A 167 -18.74 14.34 -3.40
C TRP A 167 -17.80 13.17 -3.15
N TYR A 168 -16.74 13.07 -3.96
CA TYR A 168 -15.69 12.04 -3.83
C TYR A 168 -14.51 12.52 -2.99
N LYS A 169 -14.69 13.56 -2.18
CA LYS A 169 -13.59 14.16 -1.42
C LYS A 169 -13.18 13.27 -0.25
N ILE A 170 -12.02 12.65 -0.38
CA ILE A 170 -11.35 11.93 0.71
C ILE A 170 -11.18 12.85 1.94
N LYS A 171 -11.63 12.37 3.10
CA LYS A 171 -11.60 13.10 4.39
C LYS A 171 -10.36 12.76 5.24
N GLY A 172 -9.62 11.73 4.86
CA GLY A 172 -8.44 11.24 5.54
C GLY A 172 -7.95 9.93 4.96
N ALA A 173 -7.02 9.28 5.64
CA ALA A 173 -6.60 7.93 5.32
C ALA A 173 -6.36 7.13 6.59
N THR A 174 -6.37 5.81 6.42
CA THR A 174 -6.00 4.86 7.47
C THR A 174 -4.98 3.89 6.92
N ILE A 175 -3.87 3.70 7.62
CA ILE A 175 -3.03 2.53 7.45
C ILE A 175 -3.48 1.51 8.49
N LEU A 176 -3.81 0.31 8.01
CA LEU A 176 -4.11 -0.83 8.85
C LEU A 176 -2.91 -1.74 8.85
N LYS A 177 -2.14 -1.71 9.94
CA LYS A 177 -1.03 -2.62 10.16
C LYS A 177 -1.58 -3.95 10.64
N LEU A 178 -1.33 -5.00 9.88
CA LEU A 178 -1.80 -6.36 10.10
C LEU A 178 -0.65 -7.23 10.56
N ASN A 179 -0.78 -7.83 11.74
CA ASN A 179 0.23 -8.72 12.29
C ASN A 179 0.20 -10.06 11.53
N LYS A 180 1.38 -10.67 11.35
CA LYS A 180 1.54 -11.98 10.68
C LYS A 180 1.73 -13.15 11.64
N GLU A 181 2.02 -12.87 12.89
CA GLU A 181 2.35 -13.87 13.92
C GLU A 181 1.18 -14.07 14.88
N GLU A 182 0.44 -13.00 15.19
CA GLU A 182 -0.70 -13.00 16.09
C GLU A 182 -1.86 -12.25 15.44
N THR A 183 -3.08 -12.81 15.54
CA THR A 183 -4.27 -12.16 14.98
C THR A 183 -4.55 -10.83 15.68
N GLY A 184 -4.48 -9.76 14.92
CA GLY A 184 -4.72 -8.42 15.42
C GLY A 184 -4.36 -7.34 14.41
N TYR A 185 -4.72 -6.12 14.73
CA TYR A 185 -4.44 -4.96 13.90
C TYR A 185 -4.06 -3.73 14.74
N GLU A 186 -3.30 -2.84 14.13
CA GLU A 186 -3.07 -1.48 14.62
C GLU A 186 -3.59 -0.50 13.56
N GLN A 187 -4.39 0.48 13.99
CA GLN A 187 -5.01 1.44 13.10
C GLN A 187 -4.37 2.82 13.25
N HIS A 188 -3.78 3.33 12.17
CA HIS A 188 -3.11 4.63 12.12
C HIS A 188 -3.89 5.59 11.23
N HIS A 189 -4.54 6.58 11.83
CA HIS A 189 -5.34 7.58 11.13
C HIS A 189 -4.53 8.80 10.73
N TYR A 190 -4.72 9.24 9.48
CA TYR A 190 -4.09 10.43 8.91
C TYR A 190 -5.15 11.44 8.47
N LYS A 191 -4.96 12.69 8.89
CA LYS A 191 -5.83 13.82 8.52
C LYS A 191 -5.42 14.35 7.13
N ILE A 192 -6.28 15.19 6.56
CA ILE A 192 -6.01 15.84 5.27
C ILE A 192 -4.69 16.64 5.28
N LYS A 193 -4.34 17.29 6.39
CA LYS A 193 -3.05 17.99 6.51
C LYS A 193 -1.85 17.07 6.30
N ASP A 194 -1.94 15.84 6.79
CA ASP A 194 -0.88 14.83 6.69
C ASP A 194 -0.77 14.34 5.24
N LEU A 195 -1.90 14.09 4.59
CA LEU A 195 -1.96 13.73 3.16
C LEU A 195 -1.45 14.86 2.26
N ASN A 196 -1.72 16.13 2.61
CA ASN A 196 -1.17 17.28 1.90
C ASN A 196 0.35 17.34 2.01
N TRP A 197 0.91 17.03 3.19
CA TRP A 197 2.35 16.90 3.37
C TRP A 197 2.90 15.75 2.52
N GLY A 198 2.28 14.57 2.55
CA GLY A 198 2.67 13.41 1.75
C GLY A 198 2.71 13.73 0.26
N TRP A 199 1.67 14.41 -0.26
CA TRP A 199 1.63 14.87 -1.64
C TRP A 199 2.73 15.89 -1.97
N LYS A 200 3.00 16.84 -1.07
CA LYS A 200 4.11 17.79 -1.23
C LYS A 200 5.45 17.07 -1.36
N MET A 201 5.70 16.09 -0.52
CA MET A 201 6.92 15.26 -0.58
C MET A 201 6.98 14.44 -1.87
N PHE A 202 5.88 13.81 -2.28
CA PHE A 202 5.85 13.05 -3.52
C PHE A 202 6.16 13.92 -4.75
N LYS A 203 5.67 15.15 -4.81
CA LYS A 203 6.02 16.09 -5.89
C LYS A 203 7.51 16.40 -5.96
N LEU A 204 8.21 16.46 -4.81
CA LEU A 204 9.66 16.61 -4.80
C LEU A 204 10.36 15.37 -5.37
N LEU A 205 9.86 14.17 -5.05
CA LEU A 205 10.39 12.93 -5.61
C LEU A 205 10.16 12.81 -7.12
N LEU A 206 9.02 13.30 -7.63
CA LEU A 206 8.77 13.40 -9.07
C LEU A 206 9.83 14.28 -9.74
N LYS A 207 10.11 15.46 -9.20
CA LYS A 207 11.16 16.35 -9.72
C LYS A 207 12.53 15.71 -9.72
N ILE A 208 12.89 14.99 -8.65
CA ILE A 208 14.15 14.23 -8.60
C ILE A 208 14.15 13.16 -9.70
N GLN A 209 13.02 12.44 -9.87
CA GLN A 209 12.90 11.38 -10.87
C GLN A 209 13.04 11.89 -12.30
N GLU A 210 12.51 13.06 -12.62
CA GLU A 210 12.61 13.71 -13.94
C GLU A 210 14.05 14.14 -14.24
N ASN A 211 14.83 14.51 -13.23
CA ASN A 211 16.21 14.99 -13.36
C ASN A 211 17.28 13.88 -13.20
N LYS A 212 16.88 12.62 -13.05
CA LYS A 212 17.83 11.51 -13.07
C LYS A 212 18.45 11.35 -14.45
N ARG A 213 19.77 11.48 -14.51
CA ARG A 213 20.62 11.20 -15.70
C ARG A 213 20.88 9.70 -15.83
#